data_a35f3d3e7c8ca71f30084f50672e8177
#
_entry.id   a35f3d3e7c8ca71f30084f50672e8177
#
_cell.length_a   1.000
_cell.length_b   1.000
_cell.length_c   1.000
_cell.angle_alpha   90.00
_cell.angle_beta   90.00
_cell.angle_gamma   90.00
#
_symmetry.space_group_name_H-M   'P 1'
#
loop_
_entity.id
_entity.type
_entity.pdbx_description
1 polymer ?
#
loop_
_entity_poly.entity_id
_entity_poly.type
_entity_poly.pdbx_seq_one_letter_code
_entity_poly.pdbx_strand_id
1 'polypeptide(L)'
;MRHIIYGPPGTGKTHTLLGHIEKFLANTPSDKIGYFTFSKNAAQEGKQRAVDKFKLSFNDVPYFQTLHSFCFNQLGINRNQVMQPKHYKELSEKMQIELEGARQDEDYEGIFYSPDPYIQLINLARSKEMDPIKFYHLSNNLKISLSKLEIIVEELENYKKQNGLIDFPDMLDKFIESGESPSLRVMFVDEAQDLSLVQWRLVKKIEEKCQDSYISGDDDQAIYRWNGAHVSTFINLEGERTVLDQSQRVPQKPFALANKIIKKVHNRVEKEWLPKEEEGSVKYCDNLHEVDFSRGRWLVLAQANYMLAGIGNILDEKELYWQRRHAVPRVKNIYEIIQKWNDLKKGVPLHYNDIKKIAAKMTKDNWDPKLFKTIIKDGFYDLDTLKEKYGLKTEAEWDQALNEIGDEDIYKIKKLIRSGENLDSNPRISISTIHGVKGNERENVVVITDLAGAAFIDYEKDPDDTHRLFYVACTRTEKNLYIIEPQTKKAYNL
;
A
#
# COMPACT_ATOMS: atom_id res chain seq x y z
N MET A 1 0.24 31.07 -9.01
CA MET A 1 -1.23 30.83 -9.19
C MET A 1 -1.55 29.41 -8.76
N ARG A 2 -2.70 29.16 -8.10
CA ARG A 2 -3.07 27.78 -7.66
C ARG A 2 -4.12 27.22 -8.61
N HIS A 3 -3.84 26.01 -9.15
CA HIS A 3 -4.73 25.21 -9.96
C HIS A 3 -5.16 23.97 -9.18
N ILE A 4 -6.46 23.73 -9.07
CA ILE A 4 -7.03 22.59 -8.35
C ILE A 4 -7.64 21.64 -9.37
N ILE A 5 -7.15 20.40 -9.42
CA ILE A 5 -7.58 19.39 -10.40
C ILE A 5 -8.35 18.30 -9.66
N TYR A 6 -9.66 18.26 -9.85
CA TYR A 6 -10.49 17.16 -9.39
C TYR A 6 -10.47 16.04 -10.42
N GLY A 7 -10.02 14.86 -10.01
CA GLY A 7 -9.93 13.72 -10.92
C GLY A 7 -10.67 12.49 -10.38
N PRO A 8 -11.94 12.31 -10.73
CA PRO A 8 -12.68 11.09 -10.43
C PRO A 8 -11.95 9.80 -10.85
N PRO A 9 -12.44 8.61 -10.45
CA PRO A 9 -11.75 7.36 -10.72
C PRO A 9 -11.47 7.11 -12.20
N GLY A 10 -10.18 6.86 -12.53
CA GLY A 10 -9.78 6.53 -13.89
C GLY A 10 -9.73 7.68 -14.90
N THR A 11 -9.85 8.93 -14.45
CA THR A 11 -9.82 10.13 -15.34
C THR A 11 -8.40 10.60 -15.65
N GLY A 12 -7.36 9.95 -15.14
CA GLY A 12 -5.98 10.22 -15.52
C GLY A 12 -5.31 11.37 -14.77
N LYS A 13 -5.62 11.59 -13.47
CA LYS A 13 -4.97 12.62 -12.62
C LYS A 13 -3.46 12.71 -12.81
N THR A 14 -2.75 11.63 -12.49
CA THR A 14 -1.29 11.58 -12.58
C THR A 14 -0.80 11.84 -14.02
N HIS A 15 -1.51 11.32 -15.02
CA HIS A 15 -1.19 11.59 -16.43
C HIS A 15 -1.29 13.08 -16.75
N THR A 16 -2.34 13.74 -16.30
CA THR A 16 -2.56 15.19 -16.48
C THR A 16 -1.46 15.99 -15.80
N LEU A 17 -1.10 15.65 -14.54
CA LEU A 17 0.00 16.31 -13.84
C LEU A 17 1.33 16.14 -14.60
N LEU A 18 1.64 14.94 -15.09
CA LEU A 18 2.84 14.71 -15.91
C LEU A 18 2.82 15.50 -17.23
N GLY A 19 1.64 15.69 -17.83
CA GLY A 19 1.49 16.55 -19.00
C GLY A 19 1.75 18.04 -18.71
N HIS A 20 1.38 18.51 -17.50
CA HIS A 20 1.76 19.86 -17.07
C HIS A 20 3.26 19.95 -16.76
N ILE A 21 3.85 18.98 -16.09
CA ILE A 21 5.30 18.92 -15.84
C ILE A 21 6.08 19.01 -17.15
N GLU A 22 5.66 18.30 -18.20
CA GLU A 22 6.28 18.35 -19.52
C GLU A 22 6.34 19.77 -20.08
N LYS A 23 5.24 20.53 -19.96
CA LYS A 23 5.20 21.93 -20.41
C LYS A 23 6.19 22.82 -19.65
N PHE A 24 6.35 22.59 -18.34
CA PHE A 24 7.31 23.34 -17.55
C PHE A 24 8.75 22.95 -17.86
N LEU A 25 9.05 21.66 -18.09
CA LEU A 25 10.39 21.19 -18.43
C LEU A 25 10.94 21.79 -19.73
N ALA A 26 10.08 22.26 -20.63
CA ALA A 26 10.51 22.96 -21.86
C ALA A 26 11.30 24.25 -21.57
N ASN A 27 11.03 24.93 -20.44
CA ASN A 27 11.60 26.24 -20.10
C ASN A 27 12.08 26.36 -18.65
N THR A 28 12.07 25.26 -17.88
CA THR A 28 12.38 25.25 -16.46
C THR A 28 13.30 24.08 -16.13
N PRO A 29 14.42 24.31 -15.44
CA PRO A 29 15.25 23.23 -14.94
C PRO A 29 14.45 22.28 -14.04
N SER A 30 14.72 20.98 -14.13
CA SER A 30 13.98 19.95 -13.40
C SER A 30 14.11 20.06 -11.87
N ASP A 31 15.24 20.64 -11.37
CA ASP A 31 15.46 20.95 -9.96
C ASP A 31 14.62 22.16 -9.45
N LYS A 32 13.86 22.81 -10.31
CA LYS A 32 12.88 23.86 -9.98
C LYS A 32 11.44 23.38 -10.06
N ILE A 33 11.23 22.09 -10.24
CA ILE A 33 9.91 21.45 -10.32
C ILE A 33 9.76 20.47 -9.15
N GLY A 34 8.76 20.70 -8.30
CA GLY A 34 8.40 19.80 -7.21
C GLY A 34 7.22 18.90 -7.56
N TYR A 35 7.29 17.60 -7.26
CA TYR A 35 6.18 16.67 -7.32
C TYR A 35 6.07 15.92 -6.00
N PHE A 36 4.99 16.18 -5.27
CA PHE A 36 4.77 15.68 -3.94
C PHE A 36 3.53 14.80 -3.90
N THR A 37 3.60 13.70 -3.18
CA THR A 37 2.46 12.80 -3.00
C THR A 37 2.44 12.21 -1.60
N PHE A 38 1.30 11.63 -1.25
CA PHE A 38 1.07 11.04 0.06
C PHE A 38 1.88 9.76 0.27
N SER A 39 1.91 8.84 -0.69
CA SER A 39 2.53 7.53 -0.53
C SER A 39 3.86 7.38 -1.26
N LYS A 40 4.75 6.51 -0.72
CA LYS A 40 6.05 6.21 -1.36
C LYS A 40 5.89 5.61 -2.74
N ASN A 41 4.93 4.71 -2.91
CA ASN A 41 4.72 4.03 -4.19
C ASN A 41 4.21 5.00 -5.24
N ALA A 42 3.27 5.89 -4.89
CA ALA A 42 2.84 6.94 -5.80
C ALA A 42 3.99 7.90 -6.16
N ALA A 43 4.86 8.23 -5.19
CA ALA A 43 6.05 9.04 -5.45
C ALA A 43 7.03 8.34 -6.39
N GLN A 44 7.31 7.08 -6.16
CA GLN A 44 8.21 6.29 -6.99
C GLN A 44 7.64 6.06 -8.39
N GLU A 45 6.35 5.76 -8.50
CA GLU A 45 5.67 5.62 -9.78
C GLU A 45 5.67 6.93 -10.58
N GLY A 46 5.31 8.06 -9.94
CA GLY A 46 5.37 9.38 -10.56
C GLY A 46 6.77 9.74 -11.02
N LYS A 47 7.79 9.47 -10.16
CA LYS A 47 9.20 9.68 -10.48
C LYS A 47 9.66 8.81 -11.65
N GLN A 48 9.33 7.50 -11.64
CA GLN A 48 9.68 6.58 -12.72
C GLN A 48 9.05 7.00 -14.05
N ARG A 49 7.75 7.31 -14.04
CA ARG A 49 7.04 7.78 -15.24
C ARG A 49 7.65 9.07 -15.80
N ALA A 50 8.06 10.00 -14.93
CA ALA A 50 8.72 11.23 -15.37
C ALA A 50 10.10 10.94 -15.99
N VAL A 51 10.92 10.10 -15.33
CA VAL A 51 12.24 9.67 -15.82
C VAL A 51 12.11 9.00 -17.20
N ASP A 52 11.20 8.04 -17.34
CA ASP A 52 11.00 7.30 -18.59
C ASP A 52 10.48 8.21 -19.72
N LYS A 53 9.49 9.07 -19.39
CA LYS A 53 8.83 9.95 -20.37
C LYS A 53 9.77 11.06 -20.87
N PHE A 54 10.57 11.65 -19.96
CA PHE A 54 11.38 12.82 -20.26
C PHE A 54 12.87 12.48 -20.47
N LYS A 55 13.23 11.19 -20.42
CA LYS A 55 14.60 10.69 -20.55
C LYS A 55 15.59 11.35 -19.56
N LEU A 56 15.13 11.56 -18.34
CA LEU A 56 15.90 12.10 -17.22
C LEU A 56 16.54 10.98 -16.40
N SER A 57 17.50 11.33 -15.53
CA SER A 57 17.97 10.44 -14.48
C SER A 57 17.17 10.65 -13.17
N PHE A 58 17.24 9.68 -12.25
CA PHE A 58 16.64 9.84 -10.93
C PHE A 58 17.20 11.04 -10.13
N ASN A 59 18.44 11.43 -10.40
CA ASN A 59 19.08 12.57 -9.76
C ASN A 59 18.62 13.92 -10.32
N ASP A 60 18.11 13.93 -11.54
CA ASP A 60 17.65 15.17 -12.19
C ASP A 60 16.30 15.66 -11.63
N VAL A 61 15.58 14.83 -10.90
CA VAL A 61 14.27 15.14 -10.31
C VAL A 61 14.31 15.00 -8.78
N PRO A 62 15.08 15.84 -8.06
CA PRO A 62 15.34 15.69 -6.62
C PRO A 62 14.08 15.89 -5.78
N TYR A 63 13.09 16.63 -6.26
CA TYR A 63 11.87 16.96 -5.55
C TYR A 63 10.65 16.13 -5.97
N PHE A 64 10.87 14.97 -6.63
CA PHE A 64 9.82 13.99 -6.88
C PHE A 64 9.80 12.96 -5.76
N GLN A 65 9.02 13.22 -4.71
CA GLN A 65 9.08 12.44 -3.48
C GLN A 65 7.85 12.66 -2.58
N THR A 66 7.77 11.90 -1.47
CA THR A 66 6.76 12.18 -0.44
C THR A 66 7.13 13.42 0.37
N LEU A 67 6.14 14.05 1.02
CA LEU A 67 6.37 15.20 1.90
C LEU A 67 7.34 14.88 3.06
N HIS A 68 7.27 13.66 3.64
CA HIS A 68 8.22 13.22 4.67
C HIS A 68 9.65 13.07 4.13
N SER A 69 9.80 12.47 2.93
CA SER A 69 11.12 12.35 2.30
C SER A 69 11.70 13.71 1.98
N PHE A 70 10.86 14.65 1.59
CA PHE A 70 11.26 16.04 1.37
C PHE A 70 11.82 16.68 2.66
N CYS A 71 11.09 16.62 3.76
CA CYS A 71 11.56 17.15 5.05
C CYS A 71 12.85 16.46 5.51
N PHE A 72 12.92 15.13 5.40
CA PHE A 72 14.10 14.34 5.75
C PHE A 72 15.35 14.83 5.01
N ASN A 73 15.24 15.02 3.69
CA ASN A 73 16.35 15.46 2.86
C ASN A 73 16.73 16.93 3.10
N GLN A 74 15.74 17.82 3.19
CA GLN A 74 15.98 19.26 3.37
C GLN A 74 16.55 19.60 4.75
N LEU A 75 16.19 18.86 5.79
CA LEU A 75 16.75 19.02 7.13
C LEU A 75 18.12 18.32 7.32
N GLY A 76 18.59 17.59 6.31
CA GLY A 76 19.84 16.83 6.40
C GLY A 76 19.83 15.74 7.47
N ILE A 77 18.67 15.15 7.75
CA ILE A 77 18.49 14.14 8.78
C ILE A 77 19.20 12.85 8.38
N ASN A 78 19.98 12.27 9.31
CA ASN A 78 20.55 10.95 9.13
C ASN A 78 19.59 9.84 9.61
N ARG A 79 19.63 8.67 8.98
CA ARG A 79 18.77 7.53 9.36
C ARG A 79 18.90 7.11 10.82
N ASN A 80 20.07 7.28 11.42
CA ASN A 80 20.34 6.96 12.83
C ASN A 80 19.64 7.92 13.80
N GLN A 81 19.23 9.09 13.34
CA GLN A 81 18.47 10.06 14.13
C GLN A 81 16.96 9.81 14.09
N VAL A 82 16.52 8.82 13.31
CA VAL A 82 15.09 8.49 13.19
C VAL A 82 14.75 7.36 14.15
N MET A 83 13.66 7.50 14.89
CA MET A 83 13.11 6.45 15.74
C MET A 83 12.93 5.14 14.97
N GLN A 84 13.48 4.05 15.51
CA GLN A 84 13.42 2.69 14.95
C GLN A 84 12.68 1.77 15.93
N PRO A 85 12.18 0.60 15.52
CA PRO A 85 11.52 -0.34 16.42
C PRO A 85 12.34 -0.68 17.69
N LYS A 86 13.66 -0.73 17.60
CA LYS A 86 14.55 -0.95 18.75
C LYS A 86 14.40 0.15 19.81
N HIS A 87 14.24 1.41 19.41
CA HIS A 87 14.13 2.53 20.33
C HIS A 87 12.78 2.50 21.09
N TYR A 88 11.69 2.08 20.43
CA TYR A 88 10.41 1.84 21.10
C TYR A 88 10.50 0.68 22.09
N LYS A 89 11.28 -0.35 21.77
CA LYS A 89 11.53 -1.46 22.70
C LYS A 89 12.33 -1.00 23.95
N GLU A 90 13.39 -0.23 23.75
CA GLU A 90 14.18 0.35 24.85
C GLU A 90 13.32 1.28 25.73
N LEU A 91 12.46 2.10 25.11
CA LEU A 91 11.52 2.96 25.81
C LEU A 91 10.48 2.14 26.60
N SER A 92 9.96 1.06 26.02
CA SER A 92 9.04 0.12 26.65
C SER A 92 9.66 -0.53 27.90
N GLU A 93 10.90 -1.00 27.79
CA GLU A 93 11.66 -1.60 28.91
C GLU A 93 11.89 -0.57 30.04
N LYS A 94 12.24 0.67 29.70
CA LYS A 94 12.45 1.75 30.66
C LYS A 94 11.18 2.09 31.46
N MET A 95 10.05 2.17 30.77
CA MET A 95 8.75 2.51 31.40
C MET A 95 8.07 1.32 32.06
N GLN A 96 8.49 0.10 31.78
CA GLN A 96 7.78 -1.15 32.11
C GLN A 96 6.32 -1.16 31.55
N ILE A 97 6.14 -0.51 30.41
CA ILE A 97 4.89 -0.48 29.64
C ILE A 97 5.19 -1.07 28.28
N GLU A 98 4.47 -2.11 27.91
CA GLU A 98 4.64 -2.74 26.60
C GLU A 98 4.22 -1.77 25.47
N LEU A 99 5.14 -1.52 24.54
CA LEU A 99 4.91 -0.71 23.34
C LEU A 99 5.36 -1.47 22.10
N GLU A 100 4.51 -1.51 21.12
CA GLU A 100 4.89 -1.91 19.77
C GLU A 100 5.25 -0.67 18.94
N GLY A 101 6.48 -0.63 18.44
CA GLY A 101 6.93 0.50 17.59
C GLY A 101 6.16 0.60 16.28
N ALA A 102 6.18 1.81 15.69
CA ALA A 102 5.59 2.02 14.38
C ALA A 102 6.23 1.08 13.34
N ARG A 103 5.43 0.24 12.72
CA ARG A 103 5.80 -0.58 11.56
C ARG A 103 5.21 0.09 10.31
N GLN A 104 5.93 0.03 9.19
CA GLN A 104 5.27 0.23 7.91
C GLN A 104 4.42 -1.00 7.67
N ASP A 105 3.11 -0.84 7.73
CA ASP A 105 2.21 -1.89 7.30
C ASP A 105 2.26 -1.94 5.77
N GLU A 106 2.64 -3.10 5.23
CA GLU A 106 2.70 -3.32 3.78
C GLU A 106 1.32 -3.17 3.12
N ASP A 107 0.24 -3.40 3.88
CA ASP A 107 -1.14 -3.24 3.42
C ASP A 107 -1.57 -1.76 3.32
N TYR A 108 -0.88 -0.85 4.03
CA TYR A 108 -1.17 0.59 4.04
C TYR A 108 0.03 1.39 3.53
N GLU A 109 0.27 1.34 2.23
CA GLU A 109 1.40 2.00 1.58
C GLU A 109 1.51 3.49 1.96
N GLY A 110 2.62 3.84 2.63
CA GLY A 110 2.92 5.23 2.99
C GLY A 110 2.19 5.76 4.22
N ILE A 111 1.37 4.96 4.88
CA ILE A 111 0.70 5.31 6.11
C ILE A 111 1.56 4.86 7.30
N PHE A 112 1.85 5.78 8.21
CA PHE A 112 2.50 5.44 9.47
C PHE A 112 1.44 4.89 10.42
N TYR A 113 1.20 3.59 10.32
CA TYR A 113 0.37 2.86 11.25
C TYR A 113 1.24 2.27 12.35
N SER A 114 0.89 2.52 13.60
CA SER A 114 1.45 1.77 14.72
C SER A 114 0.43 0.74 15.18
N PRO A 115 0.82 -0.53 15.36
CA PRO A 115 -0.04 -1.52 15.99
C PRO A 115 -0.31 -1.19 17.46
N ASP A 116 0.55 -0.39 18.08
CA ASP A 116 0.37 0.10 19.44
C ASP A 116 -0.68 1.20 19.51
N PRO A 117 -1.76 1.05 20.33
CA PRO A 117 -2.86 1.99 20.35
C PRO A 117 -2.47 3.36 20.95
N TYR A 118 -1.48 3.42 21.82
CA TYR A 118 -1.00 4.69 22.39
C TYR A 118 -0.20 5.48 21.35
N ILE A 119 0.76 4.83 20.70
CA ILE A 119 1.57 5.46 19.64
C ILE A 119 0.68 5.88 18.47
N GLN A 120 -0.31 5.05 18.10
CA GLN A 120 -1.27 5.39 17.05
C GLN A 120 -2.08 6.64 17.42
N LEU A 121 -2.57 6.74 18.67
CA LEU A 121 -3.30 7.92 19.13
C LEU A 121 -2.42 9.19 19.11
N ILE A 122 -1.17 9.09 19.61
CA ILE A 122 -0.22 10.20 19.61
C ILE A 122 0.02 10.70 18.17
N ASN A 123 0.30 9.78 17.25
CA ASN A 123 0.54 10.14 15.84
C ASN A 123 -0.70 10.76 15.19
N LEU A 124 -1.89 10.22 15.47
CA LEU A 124 -3.15 10.74 14.94
C LEU A 124 -3.46 12.13 15.50
N ALA A 125 -3.26 12.35 16.80
CA ALA A 125 -3.43 13.67 17.41
C ALA A 125 -2.50 14.70 16.76
N ARG A 126 -1.21 14.37 16.61
CA ARG A 126 -0.22 15.27 15.99
C ARG A 126 -0.55 15.52 14.51
N SER A 127 -1.01 14.52 13.76
CA SER A 127 -1.44 14.71 12.37
C SER A 127 -2.59 15.71 12.21
N LYS A 128 -3.40 15.85 13.27
CA LYS A 128 -4.51 16.82 13.39
C LYS A 128 -4.11 18.11 14.13
N GLU A 129 -2.84 18.31 14.42
CA GLU A 129 -2.30 19.46 15.16
C GLU A 129 -2.94 19.62 16.55
N MET A 130 -3.19 18.50 17.20
CA MET A 130 -3.80 18.45 18.52
C MET A 130 -2.83 17.85 19.55
N ASP A 131 -2.93 18.35 20.78
CA ASP A 131 -2.30 17.70 21.92
C ASP A 131 -2.89 16.28 22.12
N PRO A 132 -2.06 15.23 22.35
CA PRO A 132 -2.54 13.86 22.49
C PRO A 132 -3.53 13.64 23.63
N ILE A 133 -3.36 14.34 24.77
CA ILE A 133 -4.25 14.22 25.92
C ILE A 133 -5.60 14.90 25.62
N LYS A 134 -5.55 16.09 25.00
CA LYS A 134 -6.76 16.77 24.53
C LYS A 134 -7.52 15.92 23.50
N PHE A 135 -6.80 15.30 22.57
CA PHE A 135 -7.38 14.41 21.56
C PHE A 135 -8.02 13.18 22.20
N TYR A 136 -7.38 12.59 23.24
CA TYR A 136 -7.94 11.48 23.99
C TYR A 136 -9.32 11.84 24.58
N HIS A 137 -9.45 13.00 25.23
CA HIS A 137 -10.73 13.45 25.83
C HIS A 137 -11.82 13.72 24.79
N LEU A 138 -11.46 14.09 23.55
CA LEU A 138 -12.41 14.30 22.46
C LEU A 138 -12.78 13.00 21.74
N SER A 139 -11.98 11.93 21.93
CA SER A 139 -12.18 10.65 21.29
C SER A 139 -13.07 9.75 22.14
N ASN A 140 -14.20 9.33 21.61
CA ASN A 140 -15.13 8.44 22.33
C ASN A 140 -14.65 6.98 22.26
N ASN A 141 -14.78 6.24 23.39
CA ASN A 141 -14.56 4.78 23.47
C ASN A 141 -13.14 4.26 23.20
N LEU A 142 -12.12 4.99 23.60
CA LEU A 142 -10.76 4.49 23.55
C LEU A 142 -10.54 3.43 24.65
N LYS A 143 -10.08 2.23 24.25
CA LYS A 143 -9.71 1.14 25.17
C LYS A 143 -8.27 1.29 25.71
N ILE A 144 -7.86 2.52 26.04
CA ILE A 144 -6.53 2.83 26.57
C ILE A 144 -6.63 3.62 27.86
N SER A 145 -5.65 3.50 28.73
CA SER A 145 -5.58 4.21 30.00
C SER A 145 -5.02 5.61 29.82
N LEU A 146 -5.71 6.64 30.32
CA LEU A 146 -5.23 8.02 30.28
C LEU A 146 -3.89 8.16 31.01
N SER A 147 -3.76 7.62 32.21
CA SER A 147 -2.52 7.72 33.00
C SER A 147 -1.31 7.08 32.30
N LYS A 148 -1.52 5.97 31.58
CA LYS A 148 -0.45 5.39 30.76
C LYS A 148 -0.13 6.30 29.56
N LEU A 149 -1.15 6.88 28.92
CA LEU A 149 -0.93 7.80 27.80
C LEU A 149 -0.10 9.01 28.21
N GLU A 150 -0.41 9.62 29.35
CA GLU A 150 0.35 10.76 29.91
C GLU A 150 1.82 10.40 30.11
N ILE A 151 2.11 9.25 30.74
CA ILE A 151 3.50 8.77 30.93
C ILE A 151 4.18 8.54 29.58
N ILE A 152 3.51 7.89 28.62
CA ILE A 152 4.09 7.59 27.32
C ILE A 152 4.40 8.86 26.52
N VAL A 153 3.51 9.85 26.53
CA VAL A 153 3.72 11.14 25.86
C VAL A 153 4.97 11.83 26.42
N GLU A 154 5.07 11.94 27.74
CA GLU A 154 6.20 12.59 28.40
C GLU A 154 7.53 11.84 28.16
N GLU A 155 7.53 10.53 28.39
CA GLU A 155 8.75 9.72 28.26
C GLU A 155 9.22 9.57 26.81
N LEU A 156 8.30 9.54 25.84
CA LEU A 156 8.64 9.52 24.40
C LEU A 156 9.39 10.81 24.01
N GLU A 157 8.89 11.97 24.42
CA GLU A 157 9.53 13.26 24.14
C GLU A 157 10.90 13.38 24.84
N ASN A 158 10.97 12.97 26.12
CA ASN A 158 12.21 12.94 26.88
C ASN A 158 13.25 12.01 26.25
N TYR A 159 12.84 10.81 25.83
CA TYR A 159 13.70 9.83 25.19
C TYR A 159 14.26 10.36 23.85
N LYS A 160 13.39 10.92 23.01
CA LYS A 160 13.82 11.55 21.75
C LYS A 160 14.84 12.65 21.97
N LYS A 161 14.57 13.54 22.93
CA LYS A 161 15.45 14.67 23.27
C LYS A 161 16.81 14.20 23.81
N GLN A 162 16.83 13.23 24.72
CA GLN A 162 18.07 12.70 25.32
C GLN A 162 18.96 11.98 24.31
N ASN A 163 18.38 11.31 23.32
CA ASN A 163 19.12 10.53 22.34
C ASN A 163 19.32 11.24 20.98
N GLY A 164 18.86 12.48 20.85
CA GLY A 164 18.93 13.24 19.60
C GLY A 164 18.11 12.60 18.47
N LEU A 165 17.00 11.94 18.84
CA LEU A 165 16.12 11.23 17.92
C LEU A 165 14.90 12.07 17.54
N ILE A 166 14.34 11.74 16.41
CA ILE A 166 13.08 12.30 15.89
C ILE A 166 12.19 11.17 15.36
N ASP A 167 10.90 11.34 15.47
CA ASP A 167 9.91 10.49 14.79
C ASP A 167 9.42 11.13 13.48
N PHE A 168 8.51 10.46 12.78
CA PHE A 168 8.00 10.97 11.51
C PHE A 168 7.21 12.27 11.63
N PRO A 169 6.31 12.46 12.62
CA PRO A 169 5.69 13.76 12.86
C PRO A 169 6.70 14.87 13.12
N ASP A 170 7.77 14.63 13.90
CA ASP A 170 8.80 15.63 14.17
C ASP A 170 9.47 16.16 12.90
N MET A 171 9.62 15.34 11.86
CA MET A 171 10.23 15.78 10.60
C MET A 171 9.42 16.89 9.95
N LEU A 172 8.10 16.76 9.95
CA LEU A 172 7.21 17.76 9.39
C LEU A 172 7.22 19.02 10.25
N ASP A 173 7.03 18.88 11.57
CA ASP A 173 6.99 20.00 12.51
C ASP A 173 8.29 20.82 12.46
N LYS A 174 9.46 20.18 12.55
CA LYS A 174 10.76 20.85 12.45
C LYS A 174 10.96 21.57 11.13
N PHE A 175 10.55 20.98 10.02
CA PHE A 175 10.66 21.67 8.74
C PHE A 175 9.71 22.86 8.66
N ILE A 176 8.48 22.74 9.16
CA ILE A 176 7.52 23.84 9.21
C ILE A 176 8.05 24.99 10.07
N GLU A 177 8.67 24.69 11.20
CA GLU A 177 9.20 25.71 12.13
C GLU A 177 10.46 26.39 11.62
N SER A 178 11.46 25.64 11.18
CA SER A 178 12.82 26.14 10.92
C SER A 178 13.40 25.78 9.55
N GLY A 179 12.76 24.90 8.78
CA GLY A 179 13.28 24.49 7.48
C GLY A 179 13.11 25.57 6.40
N GLU A 180 14.03 25.62 5.47
CA GLU A 180 13.96 26.49 4.31
C GLU A 180 13.39 25.75 3.10
N SER A 181 12.29 26.27 2.54
CA SER A 181 11.73 25.74 1.30
C SER A 181 12.59 26.16 0.10
N PRO A 182 12.89 25.26 -0.82
CA PRO A 182 13.56 25.63 -2.08
C PRO A 182 12.67 26.60 -2.87
N SER A 183 13.31 27.48 -3.63
CA SER A 183 12.58 28.33 -4.58
C SER A 183 12.23 27.51 -5.82
N LEU A 184 10.99 27.02 -5.89
CA LEU A 184 10.49 26.25 -7.01
C LEU A 184 9.75 27.16 -8.01
N ARG A 185 9.89 26.88 -9.29
CA ARG A 185 9.06 27.51 -10.33
C ARG A 185 7.61 27.03 -10.24
N VAL A 186 7.46 25.73 -10.01
CA VAL A 186 6.15 25.08 -9.90
C VAL A 186 6.20 23.90 -8.96
N MET A 187 5.12 23.67 -8.23
CA MET A 187 4.90 22.45 -7.46
C MET A 187 3.63 21.73 -7.88
N PHE A 188 3.68 20.41 -7.82
CA PHE A 188 2.59 19.49 -8.05
C PHE A 188 2.34 18.69 -6.79
N VAL A 189 1.08 18.56 -6.38
CA VAL A 189 0.66 17.70 -5.27
C VAL A 189 -0.36 16.72 -5.81
N ASP A 190 -0.07 15.43 -5.70
CA ASP A 190 -0.99 14.36 -6.13
C ASP A 190 -1.62 13.66 -4.91
N GLU A 191 -2.82 13.13 -5.07
CA GLU A 191 -3.63 12.50 -4.01
C GLU A 191 -3.84 13.43 -2.79
N ALA A 192 -4.06 14.72 -3.02
CA ALA A 192 -4.10 15.75 -2.00
C ALA A 192 -5.24 15.57 -0.97
N GLN A 193 -6.31 14.85 -1.30
CA GLN A 193 -7.42 14.54 -0.38
C GLN A 193 -6.98 13.67 0.81
N ASP A 194 -5.81 13.02 0.73
CA ASP A 194 -5.30 12.16 1.80
C ASP A 194 -4.34 12.86 2.76
N LEU A 195 -4.05 14.13 2.53
CA LEU A 195 -3.13 14.90 3.37
C LEU A 195 -3.75 15.26 4.72
N SER A 196 -2.96 15.11 5.79
CA SER A 196 -3.29 15.55 7.14
C SER A 196 -3.15 17.08 7.29
N LEU A 197 -3.63 17.65 8.40
CA LEU A 197 -3.50 19.10 8.66
C LEU A 197 -2.04 19.55 8.67
N VAL A 198 -1.15 18.82 9.34
CA VAL A 198 0.28 19.17 9.38
C VAL A 198 0.90 19.10 7.98
N GLN A 199 0.50 18.13 7.16
CA GLN A 199 0.98 18.04 5.77
C GLN A 199 0.44 19.20 4.92
N TRP A 200 -0.79 19.64 5.14
CA TRP A 200 -1.33 20.84 4.50
C TRP A 200 -0.58 22.12 4.87
N ARG A 201 -0.17 22.27 6.13
CA ARG A 201 0.72 23.38 6.54
C ARG A 201 2.06 23.34 5.82
N LEU A 202 2.62 22.14 5.69
CA LEU A 202 3.87 21.96 4.93
C LEU A 202 3.69 22.31 3.45
N VAL A 203 2.63 21.84 2.80
CA VAL A 203 2.29 22.20 1.42
C VAL A 203 2.19 23.71 1.26
N LYS A 204 1.48 24.39 2.16
CA LYS A 204 1.36 25.86 2.17
C LYS A 204 2.74 26.55 2.28
N LYS A 205 3.60 26.08 3.20
CA LYS A 205 4.96 26.62 3.36
C LYS A 205 5.82 26.46 2.11
N ILE A 206 5.71 25.34 1.40
CA ILE A 206 6.42 25.14 0.13
C ILE A 206 5.82 26.05 -0.94
N GLU A 207 4.50 26.13 -1.01
CA GLU A 207 3.75 26.92 -2.00
C GLU A 207 4.10 28.42 -1.92
N GLU A 208 4.35 28.97 -0.74
CA GLU A 208 4.72 30.38 -0.54
C GLU A 208 5.99 30.80 -1.35
N LYS A 209 6.85 29.84 -1.69
CA LYS A 209 8.04 30.04 -2.51
C LYS A 209 7.91 29.55 -3.96
N CYS A 210 6.68 29.18 -4.39
CA CYS A 210 6.39 28.75 -5.75
C CYS A 210 5.64 29.84 -6.53
N GLN A 211 5.87 29.90 -7.84
CA GLN A 211 5.09 30.80 -8.70
C GLN A 211 3.73 30.17 -9.06
N ASP A 212 3.72 28.88 -9.35
CA ASP A 212 2.52 28.12 -9.67
C ASP A 212 2.42 26.84 -8.84
N SER A 213 1.21 26.42 -8.52
CA SER A 213 0.93 25.15 -7.86
C SER A 213 -0.22 24.42 -8.51
N TYR A 214 -0.07 23.12 -8.69
CA TYR A 214 -1.09 22.21 -9.19
C TYR A 214 -1.43 21.18 -8.13
N ILE A 215 -2.62 21.28 -7.55
CA ILE A 215 -3.05 20.40 -6.46
C ILE A 215 -4.14 19.48 -7.00
N SER A 216 -3.83 18.20 -7.11
CA SER A 216 -4.70 17.18 -7.68
C SER A 216 -5.22 16.20 -6.62
N GLY A 217 -6.49 15.83 -6.73
CA GLY A 217 -7.10 14.88 -5.82
C GLY A 217 -8.53 14.53 -6.21
N ASP A 218 -9.15 13.71 -5.37
CA ASP A 218 -10.57 13.39 -5.43
C ASP A 218 -11.13 13.20 -4.02
N ASP A 219 -11.89 14.17 -3.53
CA ASP A 219 -12.50 14.12 -2.20
C ASP A 219 -13.47 12.94 -2.04
N ASP A 220 -14.03 12.44 -3.13
CA ASP A 220 -14.86 11.23 -3.15
C ASP A 220 -14.05 9.95 -2.90
N GLN A 221 -12.73 9.99 -3.08
CA GLN A 221 -11.79 8.90 -2.79
C GLN A 221 -10.99 9.11 -1.49
N ALA A 222 -11.39 10.05 -0.63
CA ALA A 222 -10.76 10.30 0.66
C ALA A 222 -11.16 9.24 1.70
N ILE A 223 -10.43 8.13 1.74
CA ILE A 223 -10.71 6.98 2.62
C ILE A 223 -9.74 6.85 3.80
N TYR A 224 -8.81 7.80 4.00
CA TYR A 224 -7.81 7.76 5.08
C TYR A 224 -8.09 8.77 6.21
N ARG A 225 -9.35 9.24 6.38
CA ARG A 225 -9.73 10.13 7.51
C ARG A 225 -9.44 9.50 8.87
N TRP A 226 -9.59 8.19 8.99
CA TRP A 226 -9.24 7.43 10.19
C TRP A 226 -7.74 7.52 10.55
N ASN A 227 -6.87 7.83 9.59
CA ASN A 227 -5.41 8.03 9.77
C ASN A 227 -5.00 9.51 9.70
N GLY A 228 -5.94 10.44 9.87
CA GLY A 228 -5.67 11.87 10.00
C GLY A 228 -5.81 12.69 8.72
N ALA A 229 -6.19 12.10 7.58
CA ALA A 229 -6.49 12.87 6.37
C ALA A 229 -7.58 13.92 6.64
N HIS A 230 -7.34 15.15 6.19
CA HIS A 230 -8.24 16.27 6.39
C HIS A 230 -8.84 16.74 5.07
N VAL A 231 -9.83 16.00 4.59
CA VAL A 231 -10.45 16.23 3.28
C VAL A 231 -11.11 17.62 3.16
N SER A 232 -11.61 18.17 4.26
CA SER A 232 -12.23 19.50 4.25
C SER A 232 -11.26 20.60 3.81
N THR A 233 -9.98 20.49 4.10
CA THR A 233 -8.97 21.44 3.57
C THR A 233 -8.92 21.38 2.04
N PHE A 234 -8.93 20.18 1.45
CA PHE A 234 -8.91 20.01 -0.01
C PHE A 234 -10.20 20.57 -0.66
N ILE A 235 -11.36 20.27 -0.07
CA ILE A 235 -12.68 20.75 -0.55
C ILE A 235 -12.73 22.29 -0.58
N ASN A 236 -12.19 22.93 0.48
CA ASN A 236 -12.26 24.38 0.68
C ASN A 236 -11.07 25.16 0.08
N LEU A 237 -10.18 24.50 -0.70
CA LEU A 237 -9.09 25.21 -1.35
C LEU A 237 -9.63 26.29 -2.30
N GLU A 238 -8.99 27.46 -2.26
CA GLU A 238 -9.23 28.55 -3.23
C GLU A 238 -8.21 28.44 -4.38
N GLY A 239 -8.70 28.64 -5.60
CA GLY A 239 -7.89 28.57 -6.82
C GLY A 239 -8.74 28.29 -8.05
N GLU A 240 -8.08 28.21 -9.20
CA GLU A 240 -8.71 27.80 -10.46
C GLU A 240 -9.04 26.31 -10.43
N ARG A 241 -10.31 25.96 -10.63
CA ARG A 241 -10.80 24.58 -10.51
C ARG A 241 -11.03 23.95 -11.87
N THR A 242 -10.51 22.74 -12.05
CA THR A 242 -10.73 21.91 -13.23
C THR A 242 -11.19 20.52 -12.80
N VAL A 243 -12.23 19.99 -13.42
CA VAL A 243 -12.68 18.62 -13.24
C VAL A 243 -12.28 17.82 -14.48
N LEU A 244 -11.60 16.69 -14.27
CA LEU A 244 -11.36 15.72 -15.33
C LEU A 244 -12.63 14.87 -15.47
N ASP A 245 -13.29 14.95 -16.59
CA ASP A 245 -14.66 14.46 -16.74
C ASP A 245 -14.79 13.08 -17.38
N GLN A 246 -13.75 12.56 -18.06
CA GLN A 246 -13.81 11.28 -18.76
C GLN A 246 -13.01 10.18 -18.10
N SER A 247 -13.67 9.16 -17.57
CA SER A 247 -13.00 7.96 -17.07
C SER A 247 -12.60 7.02 -18.21
N GLN A 248 -11.35 6.53 -18.13
CA GLN A 248 -10.82 5.49 -19.02
C GLN A 248 -10.90 4.08 -18.38
N ARG A 249 -11.46 4.00 -17.17
CA ARG A 249 -11.48 2.78 -16.35
C ARG A 249 -12.88 2.25 -16.12
N VAL A 250 -13.76 3.07 -15.57
CA VAL A 250 -15.01 2.62 -14.96
C VAL A 250 -16.11 2.46 -16.03
N PRO A 251 -16.66 1.23 -16.20
CA PRO A 251 -17.75 1.01 -17.15
C PRO A 251 -19.08 1.61 -16.69
N GLN A 252 -20.07 1.70 -17.60
CA GLN A 252 -21.34 2.38 -17.36
C GLN A 252 -22.15 1.81 -16.17
N LYS A 253 -22.31 0.48 -16.07
CA LYS A 253 -23.10 -0.13 -14.99
C LYS A 253 -22.43 0.01 -13.62
N PRO A 254 -21.13 -0.31 -13.42
CA PRO A 254 -20.41 0.01 -12.20
C PRO A 254 -20.41 1.49 -11.84
N PHE A 255 -20.28 2.39 -12.84
CA PHE A 255 -20.41 3.83 -12.64
C PHE A 255 -21.77 4.22 -12.06
N ALA A 256 -22.87 3.70 -12.64
CA ALA A 256 -24.22 4.00 -12.18
C ALA A 256 -24.43 3.62 -10.71
N LEU A 257 -23.88 2.47 -10.27
CA LEU A 257 -23.90 2.04 -8.88
C LEU A 257 -23.04 2.97 -8.01
N ALA A 258 -21.78 3.20 -8.39
CA ALA A 258 -20.86 4.06 -7.67
C ALA A 258 -21.41 5.50 -7.52
N ASN A 259 -22.04 6.04 -8.55
CA ASN A 259 -22.67 7.37 -8.51
C ASN A 259 -23.86 7.43 -7.53
N LYS A 260 -24.64 6.34 -7.39
CA LYS A 260 -25.68 6.26 -6.34
C LYS A 260 -25.09 6.27 -4.93
N ILE A 261 -23.96 5.60 -4.74
CA ILE A 261 -23.26 5.55 -3.46
C ILE A 261 -22.74 6.93 -3.09
N ILE A 262 -21.97 7.56 -3.99
CA ILE A 262 -21.28 8.81 -3.65
C ILE A 262 -22.21 10.00 -3.45
N LYS A 263 -23.36 9.99 -4.07
CA LYS A 263 -24.41 11.01 -3.84
C LYS A 263 -25.00 10.99 -2.43
N LYS A 264 -24.75 9.93 -1.65
CA LYS A 264 -25.14 9.86 -0.21
C LYS A 264 -24.17 10.62 0.70
N VAL A 265 -22.98 10.98 0.22
CA VAL A 265 -21.98 11.74 1.00
C VAL A 265 -22.39 13.19 1.12
N HIS A 266 -22.42 13.70 2.36
CA HIS A 266 -22.87 15.06 2.65
C HIS A 266 -21.82 16.13 2.35
N ASN A 267 -20.57 15.90 2.75
CA ASN A 267 -19.48 16.87 2.59
C ASN A 267 -18.57 16.48 1.42
N ARG A 268 -18.89 16.96 0.22
CA ARG A 268 -18.14 16.68 -1.02
C ARG A 268 -18.23 17.84 -2.01
N VAL A 269 -17.31 17.87 -2.95
CA VAL A 269 -17.42 18.73 -4.16
C VAL A 269 -18.30 18.01 -5.18
N GLU A 270 -19.36 18.66 -5.62
CA GLU A 270 -20.15 18.12 -6.72
C GLU A 270 -19.32 18.11 -8.02
N LYS A 271 -19.24 16.94 -8.63
CA LYS A 271 -18.49 16.69 -9.86
C LYS A 271 -19.33 15.84 -10.80
N GLU A 272 -19.38 16.26 -12.04
CA GLU A 272 -19.93 15.43 -13.12
C GLU A 272 -18.78 14.81 -13.89
N TRP A 273 -18.88 13.50 -14.11
CA TRP A 273 -17.91 12.76 -14.92
C TRP A 273 -18.59 11.59 -15.63
N LEU A 274 -17.98 11.14 -16.72
CA LEU A 274 -18.51 10.14 -17.61
C LEU A 274 -17.76 8.81 -17.45
N PRO A 275 -18.48 7.68 -17.47
CA PRO A 275 -17.87 6.37 -17.56
C PRO A 275 -17.22 6.16 -18.93
N LYS A 276 -16.39 5.14 -19.07
CA LYS A 276 -15.95 4.69 -20.38
C LYS A 276 -17.13 4.12 -21.19
N GLU A 277 -16.94 3.95 -22.50
CA GLU A 277 -18.01 3.53 -23.42
C GLU A 277 -18.56 2.13 -23.15
N GLU A 278 -17.74 1.21 -22.60
CA GLU A 278 -18.18 -0.15 -22.32
C GLU A 278 -19.25 -0.21 -21.22
N GLU A 279 -20.26 -1.03 -21.46
CA GLU A 279 -21.38 -1.20 -20.54
C GLU A 279 -20.95 -1.80 -19.20
N GLY A 280 -20.07 -2.81 -19.24
CA GLY A 280 -19.68 -3.60 -18.07
C GLY A 280 -20.82 -4.40 -17.45
N SER A 281 -20.61 -4.95 -16.26
CA SER A 281 -21.69 -5.64 -15.54
C SER A 281 -21.61 -5.40 -14.03
N VAL A 282 -22.78 -5.45 -13.38
CA VAL A 282 -22.90 -5.55 -11.92
C VAL A 282 -23.73 -6.79 -11.64
N LYS A 283 -23.18 -7.71 -10.83
CA LYS A 283 -23.83 -8.97 -10.44
C LYS A 283 -23.87 -9.05 -8.93
N TYR A 284 -25.02 -9.46 -8.40
CA TYR A 284 -25.18 -9.75 -6.98
C TYR A 284 -25.11 -11.26 -6.81
N CYS A 285 -24.39 -11.72 -5.81
CA CYS A 285 -24.17 -13.13 -5.48
C CYS A 285 -24.46 -13.33 -3.99
N ASP A 286 -25.12 -14.41 -3.63
CA ASP A 286 -25.43 -14.71 -2.23
C ASP A 286 -24.14 -14.97 -1.43
N ASN A 287 -23.13 -15.55 -2.06
CA ASN A 287 -21.84 -15.84 -1.43
C ASN A 287 -20.70 -15.92 -2.46
N LEU A 288 -19.46 -15.97 -1.96
CA LEU A 288 -18.26 -16.00 -2.81
C LEU A 288 -18.10 -17.31 -3.62
N HIS A 289 -18.75 -18.41 -3.21
CA HIS A 289 -18.70 -19.68 -3.95
C HIS A 289 -19.40 -19.61 -5.31
N GLU A 290 -20.36 -18.69 -5.49
CA GLU A 290 -21.08 -18.50 -6.75
C GLU A 290 -20.25 -17.77 -7.80
N VAL A 291 -19.17 -17.10 -7.40
CA VAL A 291 -18.32 -16.36 -8.33
C VAL A 291 -17.46 -17.33 -9.15
N ASP A 292 -17.58 -17.23 -10.47
CA ASP A 292 -16.74 -17.98 -11.40
C ASP A 292 -15.42 -17.28 -11.66
N PHE A 293 -14.36 -17.74 -10.99
CA PHE A 293 -13.00 -17.24 -11.13
C PHE A 293 -12.21 -17.88 -12.29
N SER A 294 -12.83 -18.63 -13.20
CA SER A 294 -12.11 -19.42 -14.20
C SER A 294 -11.25 -18.59 -15.16
N ARG A 295 -11.65 -17.34 -15.44
CA ARG A 295 -10.99 -16.49 -16.44
C ARG A 295 -10.81 -15.05 -15.96
N GLY A 296 -9.79 -14.37 -16.53
CA GLY A 296 -9.52 -12.96 -16.27
C GLY A 296 -8.74 -12.69 -14.99
N ARG A 297 -8.45 -11.41 -14.76
CA ARG A 297 -7.74 -10.93 -13.57
C ARG A 297 -8.76 -10.43 -12.55
N TRP A 298 -8.55 -10.82 -11.30
CA TRP A 298 -9.50 -10.60 -10.22
C TRP A 298 -8.92 -9.82 -9.06
N LEU A 299 -9.78 -9.06 -8.43
CA LEU A 299 -9.53 -8.38 -7.18
C LEU A 299 -10.70 -8.63 -6.24
N VAL A 300 -10.45 -9.28 -5.11
CA VAL A 300 -11.47 -9.53 -4.08
C VAL A 300 -11.22 -8.61 -2.90
N LEU A 301 -12.21 -7.81 -2.55
CA LEU A 301 -12.11 -6.72 -1.59
C LEU A 301 -13.01 -6.96 -0.38
N ALA A 302 -12.43 -6.77 0.82
CA ALA A 302 -13.17 -6.73 2.06
C ALA A 302 -12.82 -5.47 2.87
N GLN A 303 -13.65 -5.13 3.84
CA GLN A 303 -13.42 -3.95 4.67
C GLN A 303 -12.25 -4.12 5.64
N ALA A 304 -12.05 -5.33 6.20
CA ALA A 304 -11.06 -5.57 7.25
C ALA A 304 -10.15 -6.76 6.95
N ASN A 305 -8.91 -6.71 7.46
CA ASN A 305 -7.87 -7.73 7.25
C ASN A 305 -8.26 -9.14 7.71
N TYR A 306 -9.00 -9.27 8.83
CA TYR A 306 -9.39 -10.59 9.32
C TYR A 306 -10.35 -11.31 8.38
N MET A 307 -11.14 -10.58 7.59
CA MET A 307 -12.06 -11.15 6.60
C MET A 307 -11.30 -11.82 5.43
N LEU A 308 -10.08 -11.37 5.16
CA LEU A 308 -9.26 -11.90 4.06
C LEU A 308 -8.87 -13.38 4.27
N ALA A 309 -8.78 -13.84 5.52
CA ALA A 309 -8.49 -15.24 5.80
C ALA A 309 -9.62 -16.16 5.32
N GLY A 310 -10.88 -15.81 5.59
CA GLY A 310 -12.04 -16.56 5.10
C GLY A 310 -12.12 -16.59 3.57
N ILE A 311 -11.83 -15.44 2.92
CA ILE A 311 -11.76 -15.37 1.44
C ILE A 311 -10.68 -16.31 0.92
N GLY A 312 -9.47 -16.27 1.52
CA GLY A 312 -8.36 -17.15 1.13
C GLY A 312 -8.71 -18.64 1.21
N ASN A 313 -9.38 -19.05 2.29
CA ASN A 313 -9.84 -20.44 2.46
C ASN A 313 -10.78 -20.88 1.33
N ILE A 314 -11.75 -20.04 0.96
CA ILE A 314 -12.67 -20.33 -0.15
C ILE A 314 -11.93 -20.45 -1.48
N LEU A 315 -10.95 -19.61 -1.74
CA LEU A 315 -10.14 -19.69 -2.95
C LEU A 315 -9.26 -20.95 -2.96
N ASP A 316 -8.73 -21.37 -1.81
CA ASP A 316 -7.98 -22.62 -1.67
C ASP A 316 -8.88 -23.87 -1.86
N GLU A 317 -10.11 -23.86 -1.36
CA GLU A 317 -11.11 -24.91 -1.62
C GLU A 317 -11.43 -25.06 -3.11
N LYS A 318 -11.53 -23.92 -3.82
CA LYS A 318 -11.73 -23.84 -5.28
C LYS A 318 -10.48 -24.18 -6.11
N GLU A 319 -9.36 -24.52 -5.48
CA GLU A 319 -8.09 -24.85 -6.14
C GLU A 319 -7.51 -23.72 -6.98
N LEU A 320 -7.71 -22.46 -6.54
CA LEU A 320 -7.29 -21.27 -7.27
C LEU A 320 -5.96 -20.74 -6.75
N TYR A 321 -5.14 -20.23 -7.68
CA TYR A 321 -3.90 -19.56 -7.36
C TYR A 321 -4.15 -18.07 -7.09
N TRP A 322 -3.90 -17.65 -5.84
CA TRP A 322 -4.15 -16.30 -5.38
C TRP A 322 -3.04 -15.75 -4.50
N GLN A 323 -3.03 -14.45 -4.33
CA GLN A 323 -2.10 -13.74 -3.42
C GLN A 323 -2.82 -12.67 -2.61
N ARG A 324 -2.31 -12.37 -1.42
CA ARG A 324 -2.56 -11.08 -0.80
C ARG A 324 -1.82 -10.01 -1.59
N ARG A 325 -2.39 -8.83 -1.69
CA ARG A 325 -1.71 -7.70 -2.31
C ARG A 325 -0.32 -7.51 -1.68
N HIS A 326 0.70 -7.26 -2.52
CA HIS A 326 2.12 -7.09 -2.16
C HIS A 326 2.82 -8.30 -1.53
N ALA A 327 2.13 -9.35 -1.19
CA ALA A 327 2.76 -10.57 -0.69
C ALA A 327 3.10 -11.51 -1.85
N VAL A 328 4.36 -11.94 -1.93
CA VAL A 328 4.71 -13.04 -2.83
C VAL A 328 4.18 -14.34 -2.22
N PRO A 329 3.34 -15.11 -2.92
CA PRO A 329 2.79 -16.35 -2.37
C PRO A 329 3.93 -17.30 -1.97
N ARG A 330 3.81 -17.91 -0.78
CA ARG A 330 4.76 -18.95 -0.35
C ARG A 330 4.93 -20.05 -1.39
N VAL A 331 3.83 -20.45 -2.00
CA VAL A 331 3.80 -21.43 -3.11
C VAL A 331 4.69 -21.00 -4.26
N LYS A 332 4.70 -19.72 -4.66
CA LYS A 332 5.57 -19.22 -5.74
C LYS A 332 7.05 -19.36 -5.39
N ASN A 333 7.44 -18.93 -4.20
CA ASN A 333 8.83 -19.05 -3.74
C ASN A 333 9.30 -20.51 -3.71
N ILE A 334 8.45 -21.43 -3.30
CA ILE A 334 8.76 -22.87 -3.29
C ILE A 334 8.83 -23.40 -4.73
N TYR A 335 7.89 -23.01 -5.59
CA TYR A 335 7.86 -23.43 -6.98
C TYR A 335 9.08 -22.96 -7.77
N GLU A 336 9.56 -21.75 -7.53
CA GLU A 336 10.83 -21.25 -8.11
C GLU A 336 12.01 -22.16 -7.71
N ILE A 337 12.05 -22.64 -6.48
CA ILE A 337 13.10 -23.59 -6.02
C ILE A 337 12.93 -24.95 -6.72
N ILE A 338 11.70 -25.42 -6.90
CA ILE A 338 11.40 -26.65 -7.63
C ILE A 338 11.86 -26.54 -9.08
N GLN A 339 11.59 -25.42 -9.76
CA GLN A 339 12.06 -25.20 -11.13
C GLN A 339 13.59 -25.21 -11.22
N LYS A 340 14.28 -24.55 -10.29
CA LYS A 340 15.75 -24.59 -10.21
C LYS A 340 16.29 -26.01 -10.00
N TRP A 341 15.64 -26.82 -9.16
CA TRP A 341 16.00 -28.22 -9.01
C TRP A 341 15.82 -29.00 -10.32
N ASN A 342 14.72 -28.80 -11.02
CA ASN A 342 14.44 -29.43 -12.29
C ASN A 342 15.47 -29.01 -13.40
N ASP A 343 15.85 -27.72 -13.41
CA ASP A 343 16.88 -27.20 -14.33
C ASP A 343 18.23 -27.84 -14.05
N LEU A 344 18.60 -27.96 -12.76
CA LEU A 344 19.83 -28.64 -12.35
C LEU A 344 19.85 -30.13 -12.80
N LYS A 345 18.73 -30.83 -12.65
CA LYS A 345 18.56 -32.22 -13.15
C LYS A 345 18.66 -32.32 -14.67
N LYS A 346 18.32 -31.28 -15.43
CA LYS A 346 18.48 -31.20 -16.89
C LYS A 346 19.89 -30.81 -17.32
N GLY A 347 20.83 -30.65 -16.38
CA GLY A 347 22.23 -30.31 -16.65
C GLY A 347 22.47 -28.80 -16.79
N VAL A 348 21.54 -27.93 -16.41
CA VAL A 348 21.73 -26.49 -16.40
C VAL A 348 22.53 -26.09 -15.15
N PRO A 349 23.74 -25.49 -15.28
CA PRO A 349 24.51 -25.04 -14.15
C PRO A 349 23.82 -23.87 -13.44
N LEU A 350 23.73 -23.91 -12.10
CA LEU A 350 23.10 -22.87 -11.29
C LEU A 350 24.12 -22.09 -10.48
N HIS A 351 23.85 -20.79 -10.29
CA HIS A 351 24.65 -19.96 -9.41
C HIS A 351 24.50 -20.38 -7.94
N TYR A 352 25.55 -20.21 -7.15
CA TYR A 352 25.57 -20.52 -5.71
C TYR A 352 24.33 -20.08 -4.93
N ASN A 353 23.79 -18.89 -5.21
CA ASN A 353 22.62 -18.37 -4.52
C ASN A 353 21.37 -19.25 -4.72
N ASP A 354 21.20 -19.82 -5.92
CA ASP A 354 20.09 -20.74 -6.20
C ASP A 354 20.36 -22.11 -5.59
N ILE A 355 21.60 -22.59 -5.66
CA ILE A 355 22.03 -23.84 -4.98
C ILE A 355 21.79 -23.74 -3.47
N LYS A 356 22.08 -22.60 -2.85
CA LYS A 356 21.81 -22.35 -1.43
C LYS A 356 20.33 -22.45 -1.09
N LYS A 357 19.44 -21.94 -1.97
CA LYS A 357 17.98 -22.05 -1.76
C LYS A 357 17.51 -23.50 -1.85
N ILE A 358 18.06 -24.28 -2.80
CA ILE A 358 17.79 -25.70 -2.96
C ILE A 358 18.25 -26.48 -1.73
N ALA A 359 19.50 -26.29 -1.29
CA ALA A 359 20.07 -26.95 -0.13
C ALA A 359 19.29 -26.66 1.17
N ALA A 360 18.74 -25.45 1.30
CA ALA A 360 17.89 -25.07 2.44
C ALA A 360 16.52 -25.81 2.48
N LYS A 361 16.19 -26.56 1.42
CA LYS A 361 14.98 -27.39 1.33
C LYS A 361 15.30 -28.89 1.35
N MET A 362 16.52 -29.28 1.71
CA MET A 362 16.96 -30.66 1.81
C MET A 362 17.46 -30.98 3.22
N THR A 363 17.13 -32.16 3.74
CA THR A 363 17.69 -32.69 4.97
C THR A 363 19.13 -33.16 4.73
N LYS A 364 19.86 -33.44 5.84
CA LYS A 364 21.20 -34.03 5.81
C LYS A 364 21.29 -35.40 5.12
N ASP A 365 20.16 -36.06 4.94
CA ASP A 365 20.08 -37.33 4.22
C ASP A 365 20.24 -37.14 2.71
N ASN A 366 19.75 -36.02 2.17
CA ASN A 366 19.84 -35.66 0.77
C ASN A 366 21.04 -34.75 0.43
N TRP A 367 21.58 -33.99 1.43
CA TRP A 367 22.75 -33.15 1.21
C TRP A 367 23.60 -33.03 2.48
N ASP A 368 24.93 -33.29 2.37
CA ASP A 368 25.85 -33.15 3.50
C ASP A 368 26.12 -31.66 3.78
N PRO A 369 25.67 -31.13 4.94
CA PRO A 369 25.84 -29.71 5.26
C PRO A 369 27.30 -29.30 5.54
N LYS A 370 28.20 -30.25 5.82
CA LYS A 370 29.62 -29.95 6.02
C LYS A 370 30.31 -29.72 4.67
N LEU A 371 30.05 -30.59 3.70
CA LEU A 371 30.57 -30.45 2.34
C LEU A 371 29.95 -29.24 1.64
N PHE A 372 28.68 -28.98 1.83
CA PHE A 372 28.04 -27.79 1.28
C PHE A 372 28.72 -26.47 1.71
N LYS A 373 29.23 -26.38 2.95
CA LYS A 373 29.93 -25.19 3.45
C LYS A 373 31.24 -24.88 2.75
N THR A 374 31.81 -25.84 2.02
CA THR A 374 33.06 -25.66 1.27
C THR A 374 32.88 -25.09 -0.13
N ILE A 375 31.60 -24.90 -0.56
CA ILE A 375 31.25 -24.37 -1.89
C ILE A 375 31.72 -22.92 -2.04
N ILE A 376 32.24 -22.56 -3.20
CA ILE A 376 32.67 -21.17 -3.50
C ILE A 376 31.45 -20.31 -3.82
N LYS A 377 31.29 -19.15 -3.15
CA LYS A 377 30.08 -18.36 -3.19
C LYS A 377 29.72 -17.66 -4.51
N ASP A 378 30.68 -17.49 -5.42
CA ASP A 378 30.48 -16.81 -6.72
C ASP A 378 30.55 -17.77 -7.91
N GLY A 379 30.42 -19.10 -7.67
CA GLY A 379 30.50 -20.13 -8.69
C GLY A 379 29.16 -20.55 -9.27
N PHE A 380 29.24 -21.18 -10.45
CA PHE A 380 28.18 -21.96 -11.08
C PHE A 380 28.45 -23.44 -10.95
N TYR A 381 27.44 -24.24 -10.67
CA TYR A 381 27.58 -25.66 -10.36
C TYR A 381 26.52 -26.46 -11.09
N ASP A 382 26.96 -27.56 -11.72
CA ASP A 382 26.10 -28.60 -12.26
C ASP A 382 25.86 -29.73 -11.24
N LEU A 383 24.95 -30.62 -11.56
CA LEU A 383 24.52 -31.71 -10.69
C LEU A 383 25.67 -32.63 -10.29
N ASP A 384 26.52 -33.01 -11.29
CA ASP A 384 27.61 -33.96 -11.10
C ASP A 384 28.67 -33.37 -10.15
N THR A 385 29.08 -32.14 -10.38
CA THR A 385 30.01 -31.43 -9.48
C THR A 385 29.48 -31.34 -8.06
N LEU A 386 28.18 -31.08 -7.88
CA LEU A 386 27.58 -31.02 -6.55
C LEU A 386 27.57 -32.37 -5.83
N LYS A 387 27.38 -33.46 -6.57
CA LYS A 387 27.44 -34.83 -6.04
C LYS A 387 28.87 -35.24 -5.68
N GLU A 388 29.79 -35.04 -6.61
CA GLU A 388 31.18 -35.52 -6.45
C GLU A 388 31.94 -34.73 -5.37
N LYS A 389 31.72 -33.41 -5.27
CA LYS A 389 32.57 -32.54 -4.45
C LYS A 389 31.83 -31.89 -3.26
N TYR A 390 30.56 -31.67 -3.37
CA TYR A 390 29.85 -30.83 -2.39
C TYR A 390 28.72 -31.54 -1.64
N GLY A 391 28.66 -32.86 -1.73
CA GLY A 391 27.87 -33.71 -0.84
C GLY A 391 26.38 -33.81 -1.15
N LEU A 392 25.94 -33.49 -2.37
CA LEU A 392 24.62 -33.83 -2.85
C LEU A 392 24.48 -35.33 -3.01
N LYS A 393 23.42 -35.94 -2.44
CA LYS A 393 23.27 -37.41 -2.37
C LYS A 393 22.10 -37.94 -3.20
N THR A 394 21.28 -37.08 -3.78
CA THR A 394 20.05 -37.47 -4.46
C THR A 394 19.90 -36.83 -5.83
N GLU A 395 19.21 -37.53 -6.72
CA GLU A 395 18.69 -37.06 -8.01
C GLU A 395 17.20 -37.30 -8.14
N ALA A 396 16.56 -37.63 -7.03
CA ALA A 396 15.13 -37.95 -6.99
C ALA A 396 14.24 -36.80 -7.54
N GLU A 397 13.01 -37.12 -7.80
CA GLU A 397 12.01 -36.09 -8.13
C GLU A 397 11.92 -35.06 -7.02
N TRP A 398 11.52 -33.83 -7.38
CA TRP A 398 11.55 -32.68 -6.48
C TRP A 398 10.84 -32.90 -5.15
N ASP A 399 9.74 -33.64 -5.14
CA ASP A 399 8.93 -33.91 -3.94
C ASP A 399 9.58 -34.92 -2.96
N GLN A 400 10.59 -35.65 -3.42
CA GLN A 400 11.44 -36.52 -2.62
C GLN A 400 12.79 -35.87 -2.28
N ALA A 401 13.35 -35.14 -3.26
CA ALA A 401 14.64 -34.48 -3.09
C ALA A 401 14.55 -33.28 -2.12
N LEU A 402 13.54 -32.45 -2.26
CA LEU A 402 13.34 -31.24 -1.45
C LEU A 402 12.49 -31.53 -0.21
N ASN A 403 12.92 -32.49 0.59
CA ASN A 403 12.18 -33.11 1.69
C ASN A 403 11.99 -32.24 2.96
N GLU A 404 12.48 -30.99 2.95
CA GLU A 404 12.14 -29.94 3.94
C GLU A 404 10.94 -29.07 3.50
N ILE A 405 10.34 -29.37 2.34
CA ILE A 405 9.07 -28.77 1.95
C ILE A 405 7.95 -29.53 2.67
N GLY A 406 7.11 -28.84 3.43
CA GLY A 406 6.01 -29.45 4.17
C GLY A 406 4.97 -30.10 3.24
N ASP A 407 4.35 -31.17 3.71
CA ASP A 407 3.36 -31.96 2.94
C ASP A 407 2.18 -31.11 2.44
N GLU A 408 1.75 -30.11 3.22
CA GLU A 408 0.70 -29.16 2.79
C GLU A 408 1.12 -28.35 1.56
N ASP A 409 2.35 -27.84 1.55
CA ASP A 409 2.88 -27.08 0.40
C ASP A 409 3.02 -27.97 -0.84
N ILE A 410 3.52 -29.21 -0.65
CA ILE A 410 3.62 -30.20 -1.74
C ILE A 410 2.23 -30.50 -2.31
N TYR A 411 1.26 -30.78 -1.44
CA TYR A 411 -0.11 -31.05 -1.85
C TYR A 411 -0.71 -29.88 -2.62
N LYS A 412 -0.58 -28.66 -2.07
CA LYS A 412 -1.09 -27.42 -2.69
C LYS A 412 -0.46 -27.15 -4.06
N ILE A 413 0.86 -27.30 -4.20
CA ILE A 413 1.56 -27.11 -5.47
C ILE A 413 1.09 -28.14 -6.51
N LYS A 414 1.05 -29.41 -6.16
CA LYS A 414 0.57 -30.49 -7.06
C LYS A 414 -0.88 -30.23 -7.49
N LYS A 415 -1.71 -29.78 -6.60
CA LYS A 415 -3.13 -29.47 -6.84
C LYS A 415 -3.26 -28.31 -7.85
N LEU A 416 -2.56 -27.19 -7.62
CA LEU A 416 -2.57 -26.03 -8.51
C LEU A 416 -2.01 -26.35 -9.91
N ILE A 417 -0.96 -27.17 -10.01
CA ILE A 417 -0.44 -27.62 -11.31
C ILE A 417 -1.49 -28.46 -12.05
N ARG A 418 -2.18 -29.36 -11.35
CA ARG A 418 -3.26 -30.20 -11.96
C ARG A 418 -4.46 -29.38 -12.42
N SER A 419 -4.81 -28.32 -11.71
CA SER A 419 -5.89 -27.39 -12.10
C SER A 419 -5.50 -26.46 -13.25
N GLY A 420 -4.23 -26.50 -13.72
CA GLY A 420 -3.74 -25.72 -14.85
C GLY A 420 -3.35 -24.28 -14.49
N GLU A 421 -3.17 -23.96 -13.21
CA GLU A 421 -2.67 -22.67 -12.78
C GLU A 421 -1.19 -22.49 -13.13
N ASN A 422 -0.84 -21.31 -13.64
CA ASN A 422 0.56 -20.97 -13.98
C ASN A 422 1.28 -20.39 -12.76
N LEU A 423 2.11 -21.18 -12.10
CA LEU A 423 2.87 -20.80 -10.92
C LEU A 423 4.14 -19.96 -11.22
N ASP A 424 4.58 -19.87 -12.48
CA ASP A 424 5.71 -19.02 -12.88
C ASP A 424 5.31 -17.54 -12.92
N SER A 425 4.04 -17.24 -13.16
CA SER A 425 3.51 -15.89 -13.18
C SER A 425 2.98 -15.46 -11.81
N ASN A 426 2.71 -14.17 -11.67
CA ASN A 426 1.96 -13.68 -10.52
C ASN A 426 0.50 -14.18 -10.59
N PRO A 427 -0.11 -14.52 -9.45
CA PRO A 427 -1.50 -14.95 -9.42
C PRO A 427 -2.43 -13.95 -10.09
N ARG A 428 -3.36 -14.45 -10.87
CA ARG A 428 -4.40 -13.63 -11.50
C ARG A 428 -5.48 -13.16 -10.52
N ILE A 429 -5.54 -13.74 -9.33
CA ILE A 429 -6.45 -13.39 -8.25
C ILE A 429 -5.66 -12.71 -7.13
N SER A 430 -6.06 -11.50 -6.79
CA SER A 430 -5.51 -10.76 -5.65
C SER A 430 -6.62 -10.49 -4.63
N ILE A 431 -6.31 -10.65 -3.33
CA ILE A 431 -7.21 -10.27 -2.25
C ILE A 431 -6.61 -9.12 -1.45
N SER A 432 -7.43 -8.17 -1.03
CA SER A 432 -6.98 -6.99 -0.28
C SER A 432 -8.10 -6.39 0.55
N THR A 433 -7.74 -5.54 1.50
CA THR A 433 -8.72 -4.60 2.04
C THR A 433 -9.03 -3.50 1.02
N ILE A 434 -10.20 -2.87 1.14
CA ILE A 434 -10.56 -1.74 0.27
C ILE A 434 -9.58 -0.58 0.45
N HIS A 435 -9.10 -0.32 1.67
CA HIS A 435 -8.07 0.68 1.92
C HIS A 435 -6.75 0.33 1.23
N GLY A 436 -6.32 -0.93 1.35
CA GLY A 436 -5.07 -1.40 0.78
C GLY A 436 -5.04 -1.42 -0.76
N VAL A 437 -6.18 -1.31 -1.45
CA VAL A 437 -6.24 -1.42 -2.92
C VAL A 437 -6.22 -0.08 -3.64
N LYS A 438 -6.20 1.04 -2.91
CA LYS A 438 -6.18 2.35 -3.55
C LYS A 438 -5.04 2.46 -4.57
N GLY A 439 -5.36 2.90 -5.79
CA GLY A 439 -4.41 2.97 -6.92
C GLY A 439 -4.30 1.70 -7.78
N ASN A 440 -4.98 0.59 -7.43
CA ASN A 440 -4.99 -0.62 -8.26
C ASN A 440 -6.39 -0.94 -8.80
N GLU A 441 -6.41 -1.49 -9.97
CA GLU A 441 -7.62 -1.90 -10.70
C GLU A 441 -7.46 -3.28 -11.33
N ARG A 442 -8.59 -3.93 -11.61
CA ARG A 442 -8.66 -5.23 -12.32
C ARG A 442 -9.90 -5.31 -13.19
N GLU A 443 -9.85 -6.22 -14.16
CA GLU A 443 -10.99 -6.53 -15.03
C GLU A 443 -12.24 -6.88 -14.22
N ASN A 444 -12.07 -7.74 -13.20
CA ASN A 444 -13.16 -8.24 -12.38
C ASN A 444 -12.88 -7.87 -10.91
N VAL A 445 -13.86 -7.28 -10.26
CA VAL A 445 -13.77 -6.90 -8.85
C VAL A 445 -14.93 -7.53 -8.09
N VAL A 446 -14.62 -8.17 -6.98
CA VAL A 446 -15.60 -8.69 -6.01
C VAL A 446 -15.53 -7.83 -4.76
N VAL A 447 -16.67 -7.36 -4.28
CA VAL A 447 -16.79 -6.55 -3.07
C VAL A 447 -17.61 -7.31 -2.02
N ILE A 448 -17.01 -7.58 -0.87
CA ILE A 448 -17.70 -8.11 0.31
C ILE A 448 -18.33 -6.94 1.04
N THR A 449 -19.63 -7.02 1.32
CA THR A 449 -20.38 -5.91 1.92
C THR A 449 -20.37 -5.90 3.44
N ASP A 450 -19.95 -6.99 4.09
CA ASP A 450 -19.82 -7.06 5.55
C ASP A 450 -18.82 -6.05 6.10
N LEU A 451 -19.12 -5.51 7.29
CA LEU A 451 -18.32 -4.54 8.02
C LEU A 451 -17.80 -5.14 9.33
N ALA A 452 -16.59 -4.75 9.73
CA ALA A 452 -16.11 -5.01 11.08
C ALA A 452 -16.98 -4.26 12.11
N GLY A 453 -17.10 -4.82 13.31
CA GLY A 453 -18.01 -4.26 14.33
C GLY A 453 -17.76 -2.77 14.66
N ALA A 454 -16.49 -2.34 14.73
CA ALA A 454 -16.15 -0.93 14.95
C ALA A 454 -16.55 -0.07 13.73
N ALA A 455 -16.23 -0.52 12.52
CA ALA A 455 -16.57 0.20 11.29
C ALA A 455 -18.10 0.30 11.09
N PHE A 456 -18.86 -0.70 11.54
CA PHE A 456 -20.33 -0.64 11.50
C PHE A 456 -20.88 0.42 12.48
N ILE A 457 -20.32 0.51 13.69
CA ILE A 457 -20.70 1.55 14.66
C ILE A 457 -20.39 2.96 14.12
N ASP A 458 -19.23 3.11 13.46
CA ASP A 458 -18.86 4.39 12.85
C ASP A 458 -19.76 4.72 11.66
N TYR A 459 -20.15 3.74 10.86
CA TYR A 459 -21.10 3.87 9.75
C TYR A 459 -22.49 4.33 10.22
N GLU A 460 -22.96 3.82 11.35
CA GLU A 460 -24.25 4.26 11.93
C GLU A 460 -24.21 5.71 12.45
N LYS A 461 -23.02 6.21 12.83
CA LYS A 461 -22.85 7.58 13.36
C LYS A 461 -22.58 8.61 12.25
N ASP A 462 -21.65 8.30 11.37
CA ASP A 462 -21.24 9.14 10.24
C ASP A 462 -20.97 8.23 9.03
N PRO A 463 -21.94 8.08 8.12
CA PRO A 463 -21.86 7.15 7.00
C PRO A 463 -20.92 7.60 5.88
N ASP A 464 -20.50 8.87 5.83
CA ASP A 464 -19.77 9.47 4.72
C ASP A 464 -18.49 8.71 4.37
N ASP A 465 -17.70 8.30 5.37
CA ASP A 465 -16.45 7.56 5.14
C ASP A 465 -16.72 6.17 4.57
N THR A 466 -17.79 5.50 5.04
CA THR A 466 -18.16 4.19 4.51
C THR A 466 -18.72 4.31 3.09
N HIS A 467 -19.47 5.35 2.78
CA HIS A 467 -19.90 5.63 1.40
C HIS A 467 -18.70 5.82 0.46
N ARG A 468 -17.70 6.62 0.85
CA ARG A 468 -16.46 6.77 0.08
C ARG A 468 -15.71 5.46 -0.08
N LEU A 469 -15.65 4.66 0.98
CA LEU A 469 -14.96 3.36 0.95
C LEU A 469 -15.58 2.44 -0.11
N PHE A 470 -16.90 2.27 -0.12
CA PHE A 470 -17.59 1.44 -1.10
C PHE A 470 -17.61 2.06 -2.50
N TYR A 471 -17.63 3.38 -2.61
CA TYR A 471 -17.40 4.07 -3.88
C TYR A 471 -16.02 3.70 -4.47
N VAL A 472 -14.96 3.77 -3.65
CA VAL A 472 -13.63 3.35 -4.09
C VAL A 472 -13.62 1.90 -4.50
N ALA A 473 -14.23 0.99 -3.72
CA ALA A 473 -14.28 -0.44 -4.05
C ALA A 473 -14.96 -0.69 -5.41
N CYS A 474 -16.13 -0.13 -5.65
CA CYS A 474 -16.88 -0.30 -6.89
C CYS A 474 -16.16 0.27 -8.12
N THR A 475 -15.40 1.35 -7.93
CA THR A 475 -14.67 2.02 -9.02
C THR A 475 -13.29 1.41 -9.32
N ARG A 476 -12.90 0.30 -8.68
CA ARG A 476 -11.68 -0.47 -9.01
C ARG A 476 -11.86 -1.39 -10.21
N THR A 477 -13.09 -1.56 -10.70
CA THR A 477 -13.38 -2.47 -11.81
C THR A 477 -13.16 -1.82 -13.18
N GLU A 478 -12.59 -2.62 -14.08
CA GLU A 478 -12.43 -2.27 -15.49
C GLU A 478 -13.51 -2.90 -16.39
N LYS A 479 -14.20 -3.99 -15.93
CA LYS A 479 -15.23 -4.69 -16.70
C LYS A 479 -16.42 -5.13 -15.85
N ASN A 480 -16.19 -6.02 -14.87
CA ASN A 480 -17.27 -6.68 -14.14
C ASN A 480 -17.14 -6.44 -12.64
N LEU A 481 -18.23 -6.05 -12.02
CA LEU A 481 -18.35 -5.88 -10.58
C LEU A 481 -19.29 -6.95 -10.02
N TYR A 482 -18.82 -7.64 -8.97
CA TYR A 482 -19.59 -8.63 -8.23
C TYR A 482 -19.76 -8.11 -6.80
N ILE A 483 -20.99 -8.07 -6.34
CA ILE A 483 -21.35 -7.68 -4.98
C ILE A 483 -21.78 -8.95 -4.24
N ILE A 484 -21.08 -9.25 -3.15
CA ILE A 484 -21.49 -10.35 -2.26
C ILE A 484 -22.47 -9.80 -1.25
N GLU A 485 -23.68 -10.39 -1.23
CA GLU A 485 -24.73 -10.04 -0.29
C GLU A 485 -24.27 -10.20 1.17
N PRO A 486 -24.81 -9.40 2.10
CA PRO A 486 -24.39 -9.43 3.49
C PRO A 486 -24.51 -10.83 4.13
N GLN A 487 -23.44 -11.32 4.70
CA GLN A 487 -23.43 -12.57 5.47
C GLN A 487 -23.73 -12.31 6.95
N THR A 488 -23.67 -11.06 7.40
CA THR A 488 -23.97 -10.65 8.77
C THR A 488 -24.92 -9.45 8.79
N LYS A 489 -25.47 -9.15 9.98
CA LYS A 489 -26.28 -7.91 10.18
C LYS A 489 -25.45 -6.64 10.14
N LYS A 490 -24.12 -6.73 10.21
CA LYS A 490 -23.19 -5.61 10.19
C LYS A 490 -22.64 -5.45 8.78
N ALA A 491 -23.37 -4.78 7.94
CA ALA A 491 -23.01 -4.67 6.53
C ALA A 491 -23.37 -3.31 5.95
N TYR A 492 -22.78 -2.99 4.83
CA TYR A 492 -23.13 -1.86 4.00
C TYR A 492 -24.21 -2.29 3.00
N ASN A 493 -25.32 -1.57 2.99
CA ASN A 493 -26.43 -1.83 2.04
C ASN A 493 -26.19 -1.07 0.74
N LEU A 494 -25.87 -1.81 -0.31
CA LEU A 494 -25.65 -1.30 -1.68
C LEU A 494 -26.96 -1.13 -2.44
#